data_c8e937725e997a712f833c2c5a0c5a90
#
_entry.id   c8e937725e997a712f833c2c5a0c5a90
#
_cell.length_a   1.000
_cell.length_b   1.000
_cell.length_c   1.000
_cell.angle_alpha   90.00
_cell.angle_beta   90.00
_cell.angle_gamma   90.00
#
_symmetry.space_group_name_H-M   'P 1'
#
loop_
_entity.id
_entity.type
_entity.pdbx_description
1 polymer ?
#
loop_
_entity_poly.entity_id
_entity_poly.type
_entity_poly.pdbx_seq_one_letter_code
_entity_poly.pdbx_strand_id
1 'polypeptide(L)'
;MALGKQGFYNVLDHYHPEAKDWVVVNWNLGNMCNFKCSYCPSILHDGSYGWNEYDTVKKFIDKVTESYSPRKVYFEFTGGEVTLWKDFIKTAKYIKECGHDVGFISNASRTIRWWEKNKTLFDHVCLSFHPEFSDPNHFIEVVRIMSEQCRTHTNIMMHNDPDKWVVCKDVADRVVAEIPNISLALQPLVIDFGNERFPYTKEQEDFFQREFDDYYSKIVRDDRAEKFK
;
A
#
# COMPACT_ATOMS: atom_id res chain seq x y z
N MET A 1 29.25 9.31 23.58
CA MET A 1 28.13 10.25 23.48
C MET A 1 27.00 9.46 22.90
N ALA A 2 25.99 9.11 23.65
CA ALA A 2 24.76 8.61 23.08
C ALA A 2 24.34 9.66 22.06
N LEU A 3 24.24 9.28 20.77
CA LEU A 3 23.65 10.08 19.73
C LEU A 3 22.33 10.57 20.31
N GLY A 4 22.42 11.81 20.76
CA GLY A 4 21.58 12.26 21.84
C GLY A 4 20.15 12.00 21.51
N LYS A 5 19.47 11.50 22.47
CA LYS A 5 18.02 11.41 22.49
C LYS A 5 17.34 12.59 21.78
N GLN A 6 18.01 13.71 21.65
CA GLN A 6 17.54 14.93 21.04
C GLN A 6 17.49 14.94 19.51
N GLY A 7 18.53 14.47 18.83
CA GLY A 7 18.57 14.62 17.36
C GLY A 7 17.58 13.70 16.64
N PHE A 8 17.30 12.53 17.19
CA PHE A 8 16.50 11.53 16.51
C PHE A 8 14.99 11.84 16.56
N TYR A 9 14.53 12.50 17.60
CA TYR A 9 13.11 12.78 17.78
C TYR A 9 12.65 14.09 17.13
N ASN A 10 13.56 15.03 16.94
CA ASN A 10 13.28 16.30 16.28
C ASN A 10 13.18 16.14 14.75
N VAL A 11 13.73 15.06 14.19
CA VAL A 11 13.65 14.76 12.76
C VAL A 11 12.28 14.23 12.35
N LEU A 12 11.43 13.85 13.31
CA LEU A 12 10.08 13.34 13.08
C LEU A 12 9.00 14.43 13.10
N ASP A 13 9.39 15.70 13.12
CA ASP A 13 8.43 16.78 12.91
C ASP A 13 7.94 16.76 11.47
N HIS A 14 6.68 16.42 11.32
CA HIS A 14 6.02 16.50 10.03
C HIS A 14 5.83 17.94 9.63
N TYR A 15 6.10 18.25 8.35
CA TYR A 15 5.78 19.55 7.76
C TYR A 15 4.28 19.87 7.84
N HIS A 16 3.44 18.86 7.96
CA HIS A 16 2.00 19.02 8.05
C HIS A 16 1.56 19.12 9.51
N PRO A 17 0.95 20.25 9.94
CA PRO A 17 0.55 20.43 11.34
C PRO A 17 -0.37 19.33 11.88
N GLU A 18 -1.24 18.77 11.03
CA GLU A 18 -2.16 17.69 11.38
C GLU A 18 -1.47 16.34 11.58
N ALA A 19 -0.27 16.17 11.01
CA ALA A 19 0.49 14.92 11.07
C ALA A 19 1.53 14.89 12.20
N LYS A 20 1.79 16.01 12.87
CA LYS A 20 2.81 16.08 13.94
C LYS A 20 2.52 15.17 15.14
N ASP A 21 1.25 14.85 15.35
CA ASP A 21 0.81 13.99 16.46
C ASP A 21 0.76 12.51 16.07
N TRP A 22 1.20 12.18 14.87
CA TRP A 22 1.22 10.83 14.33
C TRP A 22 2.66 10.33 14.13
N VAL A 23 2.82 9.02 14.29
CA VAL A 23 4.05 8.30 13.92
C VAL A 23 3.68 7.23 12.91
N VAL A 24 4.34 7.21 11.77
CA VAL A 24 4.16 6.17 10.75
C VAL A 24 5.26 5.13 10.89
N VAL A 25 4.87 3.89 11.07
CA VAL A 25 5.76 2.73 11.04
C VAL A 25 5.50 1.95 9.76
N ASN A 26 6.34 2.16 8.76
CA ASN A 26 6.31 1.36 7.55
C ASN A 26 7.13 0.08 7.79
N TRP A 27 6.46 -1.08 7.78
CA TRP A 27 7.04 -2.31 8.28
C TRP A 27 6.97 -3.44 7.25
N ASN A 28 8.14 -3.82 6.76
CA ASN A 28 8.29 -5.02 5.96
C ASN A 28 8.41 -6.25 6.89
N LEU A 29 7.35 -7.06 6.94
CA LEU A 29 7.27 -8.23 7.84
C LEU A 29 7.94 -9.48 7.29
N GLY A 30 8.11 -9.58 5.99
CA GLY A 30 8.67 -10.73 5.30
C GLY A 30 8.44 -10.64 3.80
N ASN A 31 8.97 -11.60 3.05
CA ASN A 31 8.92 -11.57 1.59
C ASN A 31 8.17 -12.76 0.97
N MET A 32 7.40 -13.52 1.74
CA MET A 32 6.56 -14.58 1.17
C MET A 32 5.39 -13.99 0.40
N CYS A 33 5.22 -14.35 -0.85
CA CYS A 33 4.11 -13.96 -1.70
C CYS A 33 3.54 -15.17 -2.44
N ASN A 34 2.25 -15.17 -2.69
CA ASN A 34 1.59 -16.19 -3.52
C ASN A 34 1.62 -15.85 -5.02
N PHE A 35 2.00 -14.61 -5.38
CA PHE A 35 2.27 -14.21 -6.75
C PHE A 35 3.77 -14.23 -7.03
N LYS A 36 4.12 -14.49 -8.29
CA LYS A 36 5.49 -14.49 -8.79
C LYS A 36 5.58 -13.58 -10.01
N CYS A 37 5.20 -12.33 -9.83
CA CYS A 37 5.17 -11.35 -10.91
C CYS A 37 6.55 -11.19 -11.54
N SER A 38 6.60 -11.23 -12.87
CA SER A 38 7.87 -11.21 -13.63
C SER A 38 8.68 -9.92 -13.43
N TYR A 39 8.01 -8.83 -13.04
CA TYR A 39 8.61 -7.53 -12.75
C TYR A 39 8.98 -7.32 -11.27
N CYS A 40 8.64 -8.26 -10.41
CA CYS A 40 9.02 -8.20 -9.00
C CYS A 40 10.31 -8.99 -8.80
N PRO A 41 11.38 -8.40 -8.25
CA PRO A 41 12.61 -9.13 -7.95
C PRO A 41 12.35 -10.36 -7.09
N SER A 42 12.93 -11.50 -7.43
CA SER A 42 12.66 -12.77 -6.77
C SER A 42 12.87 -12.72 -5.26
N ILE A 43 13.88 -11.99 -4.80
CA ILE A 43 14.18 -11.78 -3.37
C ILE A 43 13.03 -11.14 -2.59
N LEU A 44 12.06 -10.52 -3.26
CA LEU A 44 10.92 -9.87 -2.61
C LEU A 44 9.66 -10.75 -2.56
N HIS A 45 9.74 -11.96 -3.14
CA HIS A 45 8.59 -12.87 -3.15
C HIS A 45 8.97 -14.35 -3.03
N ASP A 46 10.26 -14.67 -2.78
CA ASP A 46 10.76 -16.03 -2.71
C ASP A 46 10.59 -16.72 -1.35
N GLY A 47 10.18 -15.98 -0.33
CA GLY A 47 10.00 -16.50 1.03
C GLY A 47 11.30 -16.72 1.80
N SER A 48 12.44 -16.23 1.30
CA SER A 48 13.76 -16.35 1.96
C SER A 48 13.80 -15.62 3.31
N TYR A 49 12.99 -14.56 3.46
CA TYR A 49 12.75 -13.88 4.73
C TYR A 49 11.41 -14.34 5.29
N GLY A 50 11.46 -15.30 6.22
CA GLY A 50 10.26 -15.84 6.87
C GLY A 50 9.54 -14.80 7.73
N TRP A 51 8.29 -15.12 8.07
CA TRP A 51 7.50 -14.31 8.99
C TRP A 51 8.07 -14.32 10.40
N ASN A 52 8.08 -13.16 11.04
CA ASN A 52 8.42 -13.08 12.46
C ASN A 52 7.36 -13.73 13.33
N GLU A 53 7.80 -14.27 14.49
CA GLU A 53 6.87 -14.80 15.49
C GLU A 53 6.05 -13.66 16.12
N TYR A 54 4.78 -13.95 16.41
CA TYR A 54 3.84 -12.97 16.94
C TYR A 54 4.36 -12.24 18.18
N ASP A 55 4.98 -12.96 19.12
CA ASP A 55 5.47 -12.36 20.38
C ASP A 55 6.61 -11.36 20.14
N THR A 56 7.43 -11.58 19.11
CA THR A 56 8.47 -10.62 18.71
C THR A 56 7.85 -9.37 18.11
N VAL A 57 6.86 -9.55 17.22
CA VAL A 57 6.11 -8.45 16.62
C VAL A 57 5.37 -7.65 17.69
N LYS A 58 4.70 -8.32 18.62
CA LYS A 58 4.01 -7.68 19.74
C LYS A 58 4.95 -6.83 20.59
N LYS A 59 6.11 -7.36 20.98
CA LYS A 59 7.11 -6.60 21.77
C LYS A 59 7.60 -5.35 21.03
N PHE A 60 7.74 -5.42 19.71
CA PHE A 60 8.12 -4.25 18.92
C PHE A 60 7.00 -3.20 18.93
N ILE A 61 5.73 -3.62 18.73
CA ILE A 61 4.58 -2.72 18.83
C ILE A 61 4.54 -2.03 20.18
N ASP A 62 4.64 -2.80 21.28
CA ASP A 62 4.65 -2.28 22.65
C ASP A 62 5.76 -1.23 22.83
N LYS A 63 6.95 -1.51 22.32
CA LYS A 63 8.08 -0.61 22.44
C LYS A 63 7.91 0.69 21.64
N VAL A 64 7.38 0.59 20.43
CA VAL A 64 7.08 1.77 19.59
C VAL A 64 6.02 2.63 20.27
N THR A 65 4.90 2.03 20.66
CA THR A 65 3.78 2.76 21.27
C THR A 65 4.16 3.42 22.58
N GLU A 66 4.95 2.74 23.44
CA GLU A 66 5.51 3.32 24.66
C GLU A 66 6.44 4.50 24.35
N SER A 67 7.33 4.35 23.37
CA SER A 67 8.37 5.34 23.07
C SER A 67 7.79 6.63 22.47
N TYR A 68 6.67 6.55 21.77
CA TYR A 68 6.06 7.67 21.10
C TYR A 68 4.77 8.20 21.77
N SER A 69 4.39 7.60 22.91
CA SER A 69 3.24 8.10 23.69
C SER A 69 3.40 9.61 24.02
N PRO A 70 2.33 10.42 23.92
CA PRO A 70 0.94 10.06 23.64
C PRO A 70 0.55 10.07 22.14
N ARG A 71 1.52 10.09 21.22
CA ARG A 71 1.25 10.16 19.78
C ARG A 71 0.52 8.92 19.29
N LYS A 72 -0.37 9.10 18.33
CA LYS A 72 -1.01 8.00 17.62
C LYS A 72 -0.01 7.35 16.65
N VAL A 73 0.06 6.04 16.63
CA VAL A 73 0.93 5.29 15.71
C VAL A 73 0.08 4.69 14.61
N TYR A 74 0.50 4.86 13.37
CA TYR A 74 -0.04 4.20 12.20
C TYR A 74 0.96 3.14 11.74
N PHE A 75 0.57 1.87 11.84
CA PHE A 75 1.37 0.74 11.38
C PHE A 75 0.94 0.36 9.97
N GLU A 76 1.81 0.56 9.00
CA GLU A 76 1.62 0.16 7.61
C GLU A 76 2.46 -1.08 7.30
N PHE A 77 1.79 -2.19 7.03
CA PHE A 77 2.44 -3.45 6.72
C PHE A 77 2.66 -3.61 5.22
N THR A 78 3.88 -3.98 4.86
CA THR A 78 4.29 -4.29 3.50
C THR A 78 5.18 -5.54 3.48
N GLY A 79 5.63 -5.94 2.31
CA GLY A 79 6.48 -7.12 2.12
C GLY A 79 6.02 -7.92 0.91
N GLY A 80 6.08 -9.24 0.96
CA GLY A 80 5.46 -10.10 -0.04
C GLY A 80 3.93 -9.91 -0.07
N GLU A 81 3.16 -10.89 0.37
CA GLU A 81 1.73 -10.71 0.61
C GLU A 81 1.43 -10.89 2.11
N VAL A 82 1.28 -9.77 2.82
CA VAL A 82 1.17 -9.75 4.29
C VAL A 82 -0.03 -10.52 4.83
N THR A 83 -1.09 -10.62 4.05
CA THR A 83 -2.31 -11.36 4.44
C THR A 83 -2.09 -12.87 4.53
N LEU A 84 -0.97 -13.39 4.02
CA LEU A 84 -0.58 -14.80 4.15
C LEU A 84 0.02 -15.11 5.53
N TRP A 85 0.50 -14.11 6.24
CA TRP A 85 1.01 -14.33 7.59
C TRP A 85 -0.11 -14.77 8.54
N LYS A 86 0.08 -15.92 9.17
CA LYS A 86 -0.93 -16.54 10.04
C LYS A 86 -1.41 -15.65 11.18
N ASP A 87 -0.52 -14.80 11.69
CA ASP A 87 -0.77 -13.91 12.82
C ASP A 87 -1.17 -12.48 12.42
N PHE A 88 -1.33 -12.18 11.11
CA PHE A 88 -1.65 -10.84 10.62
C PHE A 88 -2.90 -10.26 11.26
N ILE A 89 -4.00 -10.98 11.23
CA ILE A 89 -5.28 -10.52 11.82
C ILE A 89 -5.18 -10.36 13.35
N LYS A 90 -4.46 -11.26 14.01
CA LYS A 90 -4.22 -11.17 15.45
C LYS A 90 -3.42 -9.91 15.80
N THR A 91 -2.41 -9.60 15.01
CA THR A 91 -1.58 -8.41 15.16
C THR A 91 -2.37 -7.13 14.90
N ALA A 92 -3.15 -7.09 13.81
CA ALA A 92 -4.00 -5.95 13.50
C ALA A 92 -5.00 -5.65 14.64
N LYS A 93 -5.65 -6.68 15.17
CA LYS A 93 -6.54 -6.54 16.35
C LYS A 93 -5.81 -5.96 17.55
N TYR A 94 -4.64 -6.49 17.85
CA TYR A 94 -3.84 -6.01 18.96
C TYR A 94 -3.49 -4.51 18.83
N ILE A 95 -3.08 -4.07 17.65
CA ILE A 95 -2.80 -2.65 17.37
C ILE A 95 -4.06 -1.79 17.61
N LYS A 96 -5.21 -2.24 17.12
CA LYS A 96 -6.49 -1.54 17.33
C LYS A 96 -6.91 -1.48 18.79
N GLU A 97 -6.70 -2.56 19.56
CA GLU A 97 -6.94 -2.62 21.01
C GLU A 97 -6.05 -1.63 21.77
N CYS A 98 -4.83 -1.38 21.28
CA CYS A 98 -3.93 -0.35 21.81
C CYS A 98 -4.31 1.10 21.40
N GLY A 99 -5.37 1.29 20.60
CA GLY A 99 -5.83 2.61 20.17
C GLY A 99 -5.10 3.20 18.95
N HIS A 100 -4.37 2.35 18.21
CA HIS A 100 -3.56 2.75 17.08
C HIS A 100 -4.18 2.33 15.73
N ASP A 101 -3.63 2.81 14.63
CA ASP A 101 -4.16 2.55 13.28
C ASP A 101 -3.34 1.50 12.55
N VAL A 102 -4.06 0.79 11.67
CA VAL A 102 -3.51 -0.30 10.85
C VAL A 102 -3.81 -0.06 9.38
N GLY A 103 -2.74 -0.10 8.58
CA GLY A 103 -2.85 -0.17 7.13
C GLY A 103 -1.93 -1.25 6.55
N PHE A 104 -2.13 -1.58 5.29
CA PHE A 104 -1.26 -2.53 4.60
C PHE A 104 -1.39 -2.45 3.08
N ILE A 105 -0.38 -3.01 2.42
CA ILE A 105 -0.35 -3.20 0.96
C ILE A 105 -0.63 -4.67 0.66
N SER A 106 -1.51 -4.95 -0.30
CA SER A 106 -1.92 -6.31 -0.66
C SER A 106 -2.19 -6.45 -2.15
N ASN A 107 -1.93 -7.64 -2.67
CA ASN A 107 -2.30 -8.05 -4.03
C ASN A 107 -3.78 -8.48 -4.15
N ALA A 108 -4.58 -8.28 -3.13
CA ALA A 108 -6.01 -8.59 -3.05
C ALA A 108 -6.37 -10.09 -3.21
N SER A 109 -5.44 -11.02 -3.12
CA SER A 109 -5.67 -12.43 -3.47
C SER A 109 -6.47 -13.25 -2.44
N ARG A 110 -6.74 -12.71 -1.26
CA ARG A 110 -7.58 -13.41 -0.27
C ARG A 110 -9.02 -13.50 -0.76
N THR A 111 -9.73 -14.54 -0.33
CA THR A 111 -11.14 -14.76 -0.73
C THR A 111 -12.05 -13.60 -0.32
N ILE A 112 -13.12 -13.35 -1.06
CA ILE A 112 -14.15 -12.35 -0.71
C ILE A 112 -14.64 -12.52 0.73
N ARG A 113 -14.89 -13.77 1.15
CA ARG A 113 -15.27 -14.08 2.54
C ARG A 113 -14.25 -13.58 3.57
N TRP A 114 -12.95 -13.65 3.26
CA TRP A 114 -11.90 -13.15 4.15
C TRP A 114 -11.96 -11.62 4.26
N TRP A 115 -12.13 -10.92 3.14
CA TRP A 115 -12.25 -9.48 3.10
C TRP A 115 -13.48 -9.00 3.87
N GLU A 116 -14.65 -9.57 3.58
CA GLU A 116 -15.89 -9.26 4.28
C GLU A 116 -15.80 -9.44 5.80
N LYS A 117 -15.15 -10.52 6.24
CA LYS A 117 -14.98 -10.82 7.67
C LYS A 117 -14.10 -9.80 8.39
N ASN A 118 -13.12 -9.22 7.72
CA ASN A 118 -12.07 -8.41 8.36
C ASN A 118 -12.10 -6.93 7.98
N LYS A 119 -13.00 -6.52 7.09
CA LYS A 119 -13.03 -5.17 6.50
C LYS A 119 -13.05 -4.02 7.51
N THR A 120 -13.66 -4.19 8.66
CA THR A 120 -13.79 -3.16 9.70
C THR A 120 -12.56 -3.01 10.59
N LEU A 121 -11.54 -3.86 10.38
CA LEU A 121 -10.34 -3.87 11.22
C LEU A 121 -9.29 -2.85 10.76
N PHE A 122 -9.35 -2.43 9.51
CA PHE A 122 -8.31 -1.64 8.88
C PHE A 122 -8.71 -0.18 8.70
N ASP A 123 -7.74 0.71 8.80
CA ASP A 123 -7.94 2.16 8.61
C ASP A 123 -7.53 2.60 7.20
N HIS A 124 -6.57 1.88 6.60
CA HIS A 124 -6.13 2.12 5.24
C HIS A 124 -5.69 0.81 4.57
N VAL A 125 -5.98 0.68 3.28
CA VAL A 125 -5.47 -0.40 2.46
C VAL A 125 -5.03 0.12 1.09
N CYS A 126 -3.86 -0.34 0.66
CA CYS A 126 -3.39 -0.16 -0.70
C CYS A 126 -3.51 -1.48 -1.44
N LEU A 127 -4.41 -1.56 -2.41
CA LEU A 127 -4.67 -2.75 -3.21
C LEU A 127 -3.98 -2.65 -4.57
N SER A 128 -3.15 -3.62 -4.91
CA SER A 128 -2.40 -3.62 -6.16
C SER A 128 -2.93 -4.69 -7.11
N PHE A 129 -3.39 -4.26 -8.30
CA PHE A 129 -3.77 -5.16 -9.38
C PHE A 129 -2.52 -5.61 -10.14
N HIS A 130 -2.29 -6.91 -10.18
CA HIS A 130 -1.16 -7.53 -10.85
C HIS A 130 -1.67 -8.35 -12.05
N PRO A 131 -1.57 -7.86 -13.31
CA PRO A 131 -2.25 -8.45 -14.47
C PRO A 131 -1.78 -9.86 -14.84
N GLU A 132 -0.68 -10.32 -14.29
CA GLU A 132 -0.20 -11.70 -14.50
C GLU A 132 -0.93 -12.74 -13.63
N PHE A 133 -1.56 -12.32 -12.52
CA PHE A 133 -2.11 -13.24 -11.53
C PHE A 133 -3.48 -12.86 -11.00
N SER A 134 -3.83 -11.58 -11.03
CA SER A 134 -5.10 -11.11 -10.47
C SER A 134 -6.28 -11.38 -11.41
N ASP A 135 -7.38 -11.89 -10.87
CA ASP A 135 -8.66 -11.89 -11.56
C ASP A 135 -9.31 -10.49 -11.48
N PRO A 136 -9.67 -9.86 -12.62
CA PRO A 136 -10.24 -8.50 -12.64
C PRO A 136 -11.52 -8.36 -11.80
N ASN A 137 -12.45 -9.30 -11.91
CA ASN A 137 -13.74 -9.21 -11.22
C ASN A 137 -13.57 -9.37 -9.71
N HIS A 138 -12.73 -10.32 -9.31
CA HIS A 138 -12.39 -10.51 -7.90
C HIS A 138 -11.72 -9.26 -7.32
N PHE A 139 -10.76 -8.68 -8.04
CA PHE A 139 -10.05 -7.50 -7.59
C PHE A 139 -11.00 -6.31 -7.39
N ILE A 140 -11.86 -6.02 -8.37
CA ILE A 140 -12.82 -4.92 -8.30
C ILE A 140 -13.78 -5.12 -7.12
N GLU A 141 -14.23 -6.35 -6.87
CA GLU A 141 -15.09 -6.66 -5.73
C GLU A 141 -14.38 -6.41 -4.40
N VAL A 142 -13.11 -6.78 -4.27
CA VAL A 142 -12.31 -6.48 -3.07
C VAL A 142 -12.16 -4.97 -2.86
N VAL A 143 -11.86 -4.22 -3.93
CA VAL A 143 -11.79 -2.75 -3.87
C VAL A 143 -13.11 -2.17 -3.39
N ARG A 144 -14.26 -2.64 -3.91
CA ARG A 144 -15.59 -2.19 -3.49
C ARG A 144 -15.82 -2.44 -2.00
N ILE A 145 -15.58 -3.66 -1.53
CA ILE A 145 -15.75 -4.05 -0.12
C ILE A 145 -14.92 -3.16 0.81
N MET A 146 -13.67 -2.89 0.45
CA MET A 146 -12.77 -2.12 1.31
C MET A 146 -13.06 -0.62 1.27
N SER A 147 -13.40 -0.07 0.10
CA SER A 147 -13.71 1.37 -0.04
C SER A 147 -14.94 1.82 0.75
N GLU A 148 -15.85 0.90 1.07
CA GLU A 148 -17.00 1.17 1.94
C GLU A 148 -16.65 1.32 3.42
N GLN A 149 -15.47 0.84 3.84
CA GLN A 149 -15.13 0.70 5.26
C GLN A 149 -13.91 1.50 5.68
N CYS A 150 -12.92 1.66 4.81
CA CYS A 150 -11.68 2.34 5.13
C CYS A 150 -11.14 3.13 3.95
N ARG A 151 -10.13 3.95 4.22
CA ARG A 151 -9.41 4.63 3.15
C ARG A 151 -8.72 3.62 2.26
N THR A 152 -9.15 3.52 1.01
CA THR A 152 -8.65 2.57 0.04
C THR A 152 -7.92 3.30 -1.09
N HIS A 153 -6.69 2.89 -1.35
CA HIS A 153 -5.91 3.29 -2.51
C HIS A 153 -5.73 2.08 -3.44
N THR A 154 -5.77 2.31 -4.73
CA THR A 154 -5.66 1.25 -5.74
C THR A 154 -4.50 1.55 -6.69
N ASN A 155 -3.57 0.61 -6.81
CA ASN A 155 -2.51 0.63 -7.80
C ASN A 155 -2.82 -0.36 -8.92
N ILE A 156 -2.82 0.10 -10.17
CA ILE A 156 -2.85 -0.78 -11.34
C ILE A 156 -1.43 -0.89 -11.89
N MET A 157 -0.85 -2.09 -11.79
CA MET A 157 0.51 -2.36 -12.25
C MET A 157 0.49 -2.51 -13.78
N MET A 158 0.75 -1.41 -14.48
CA MET A 158 0.60 -1.29 -15.94
C MET A 158 1.66 -2.11 -16.67
N HIS A 159 1.29 -3.27 -17.17
CA HIS A 159 2.20 -4.16 -17.89
C HIS A 159 2.39 -3.72 -19.35
N ASN A 160 3.60 -3.82 -19.91
CA ASN A 160 3.90 -3.42 -21.28
C ASN A 160 3.40 -4.40 -22.36
N ASP A 161 3.10 -5.65 -21.98
CA ASP A 161 2.48 -6.65 -22.86
C ASP A 161 1.11 -6.13 -23.34
N PRO A 162 0.81 -6.16 -24.65
CA PRO A 162 -0.41 -5.56 -25.20
C PRO A 162 -1.72 -6.10 -24.61
N ASP A 163 -1.79 -7.41 -24.39
CA ASP A 163 -3.02 -8.04 -23.86
C ASP A 163 -3.23 -7.66 -22.39
N LYS A 164 -2.18 -7.70 -21.59
CA LYS A 164 -2.22 -7.29 -20.19
C LYS A 164 -2.47 -5.77 -20.04
N TRP A 165 -1.93 -4.97 -20.96
CA TRP A 165 -2.18 -3.53 -21.01
C TRP A 165 -3.67 -3.21 -21.15
N VAL A 166 -4.35 -3.90 -22.08
CA VAL A 166 -5.79 -3.75 -22.26
C VAL A 166 -6.56 -4.12 -20.99
N VAL A 167 -6.20 -5.23 -20.35
CA VAL A 167 -6.81 -5.65 -19.08
C VAL A 167 -6.57 -4.62 -17.96
N CYS A 168 -5.36 -4.08 -17.84
CA CYS A 168 -5.06 -3.03 -16.86
C CYS A 168 -5.94 -1.80 -17.06
N LYS A 169 -6.12 -1.35 -18.28
CA LYS A 169 -6.99 -0.21 -18.59
C LYS A 169 -8.46 -0.51 -18.27
N ASP A 170 -8.97 -1.66 -18.69
CA ASP A 170 -10.35 -2.08 -18.36
C ASP A 170 -10.59 -2.07 -16.84
N VAL A 171 -9.67 -2.64 -16.06
CA VAL A 171 -9.79 -2.65 -14.61
C VAL A 171 -9.76 -1.23 -14.03
N ALA A 172 -8.88 -0.37 -14.52
CA ALA A 172 -8.82 1.02 -14.07
C ALA A 172 -10.12 1.77 -14.37
N ASP A 173 -10.61 1.67 -15.60
CA ASP A 173 -11.85 2.32 -16.04
C ASP A 173 -13.05 1.84 -15.22
N ARG A 174 -13.14 0.53 -14.97
CA ARG A 174 -14.22 -0.06 -14.17
C ARG A 174 -14.14 0.36 -12.70
N VAL A 175 -12.96 0.35 -12.10
CA VAL A 175 -12.77 0.80 -10.72
C VAL A 175 -13.24 2.25 -10.56
N VAL A 176 -12.88 3.13 -11.48
CA VAL A 176 -13.31 4.54 -11.44
C VAL A 176 -14.81 4.70 -11.70
N ALA A 177 -15.39 3.91 -12.62
CA ALA A 177 -16.80 4.00 -12.95
C ALA A 177 -17.73 3.41 -11.89
N GLU A 178 -17.31 2.33 -11.24
CA GLU A 178 -18.16 1.55 -10.32
C GLU A 178 -17.99 1.96 -8.85
N ILE A 179 -16.85 2.59 -8.48
CA ILE A 179 -16.52 2.87 -7.07
C ILE A 179 -16.31 4.37 -6.87
N PRO A 180 -17.25 5.06 -6.22
CA PRO A 180 -17.16 6.50 -6.01
C PRO A 180 -15.96 6.91 -5.14
N ASN A 181 -15.32 8.02 -5.49
CA ASN A 181 -14.23 8.65 -4.71
C ASN A 181 -13.02 7.74 -4.45
N ILE A 182 -12.80 6.73 -5.26
CA ILE A 182 -11.63 5.86 -5.14
C ILE A 182 -10.34 6.62 -5.50
N SER A 183 -9.30 6.41 -4.71
CA SER A 183 -7.95 6.84 -5.06
C SER A 183 -7.30 5.76 -5.92
N LEU A 184 -6.90 6.10 -7.15
CA LEU A 184 -6.31 5.16 -8.09
C LEU A 184 -5.04 5.74 -8.71
N ALA A 185 -4.01 4.91 -8.84
CA ALA A 185 -2.79 5.23 -9.57
C ALA A 185 -2.50 4.17 -10.64
N LEU A 186 -2.15 4.64 -11.83
CA LEU A 186 -1.62 3.81 -12.91
C LEU A 186 -0.10 3.74 -12.75
N GLN A 187 0.41 2.60 -12.29
CA GLN A 187 1.80 2.44 -11.89
C GLN A 187 2.64 1.86 -13.03
N PRO A 188 3.53 2.65 -13.66
CA PRO A 188 4.50 2.11 -14.59
C PRO A 188 5.42 1.12 -13.90
N LEU A 189 5.72 0.00 -14.56
CA LEU A 189 6.67 -0.99 -14.06
C LEU A 189 8.11 -0.50 -14.26
N VAL A 190 8.96 -0.83 -13.30
CA VAL A 190 10.39 -0.55 -13.34
C VAL A 190 11.20 -1.85 -13.16
N ILE A 191 12.37 -1.91 -13.78
CA ILE A 191 13.25 -3.07 -13.69
C ILE A 191 13.98 -3.01 -12.34
N ASP A 192 13.91 -4.10 -11.59
CA ASP A 192 14.60 -4.29 -10.30
C ASP A 192 14.42 -3.12 -9.30
N PHE A 193 13.24 -2.48 -9.30
CA PHE A 193 12.98 -1.25 -8.53
C PHE A 193 13.97 -0.11 -8.81
N GLY A 194 14.64 -0.17 -9.97
CA GLY A 194 15.55 0.86 -10.42
C GLY A 194 14.86 2.07 -11.04
N ASN A 195 15.64 2.87 -11.73
CA ASN A 195 15.15 4.04 -12.47
C ASN A 195 14.75 3.71 -13.91
N GLU A 196 14.99 2.49 -14.36
CA GLU A 196 14.70 2.04 -15.71
C GLU A 196 13.29 1.46 -15.78
N ARG A 197 12.47 2.03 -16.64
CA ARG A 197 11.12 1.52 -16.92
C ARG A 197 11.18 0.28 -17.80
N PHE A 198 10.13 -0.53 -17.71
CA PHE A 198 9.88 -1.56 -18.71
C PHE A 198 9.84 -0.94 -20.12
N PRO A 199 10.20 -1.71 -21.15
CA PRO A 199 10.24 -1.22 -22.54
C PRO A 199 8.82 -1.01 -23.08
N TYR A 200 8.22 0.11 -22.73
CA TYR A 200 6.92 0.53 -23.23
C TYR A 200 7.02 1.00 -24.69
N THR A 201 5.93 0.81 -25.45
CA THR A 201 5.79 1.41 -26.76
C THR A 201 5.63 2.93 -26.63
N LYS A 202 5.88 3.64 -27.75
CA LYS A 202 5.65 5.11 -27.77
C LYS A 202 4.21 5.48 -27.40
N GLU A 203 3.23 4.70 -27.82
CA GLU A 203 1.82 4.92 -27.50
C GLU A 203 1.54 4.78 -26.01
N GLN A 204 2.15 3.77 -25.35
CA GLN A 204 2.04 3.55 -23.92
C GLN A 204 2.74 4.67 -23.11
N GLU A 205 3.90 5.14 -23.54
CA GLU A 205 4.58 6.28 -22.91
C GLU A 205 3.79 7.58 -23.08
N ASP A 206 3.23 7.83 -24.27
CA ASP A 206 2.37 8.98 -24.52
C ASP A 206 1.09 8.93 -23.66
N PHE A 207 0.58 7.72 -23.36
CA PHE A 207 -0.53 7.53 -22.46
C PHE A 207 -0.15 7.92 -21.01
N PHE A 208 0.96 7.41 -20.50
CA PHE A 208 1.43 7.79 -19.15
C PHE A 208 1.66 9.29 -19.02
N GLN A 209 2.23 9.93 -20.04
CA GLN A 209 2.47 11.36 -20.00
C GLN A 209 1.17 12.15 -19.87
N ARG A 210 0.12 11.77 -20.63
CA ARG A 210 -1.20 12.42 -20.53
C ARG A 210 -1.84 12.23 -19.17
N GLU A 211 -1.83 11.00 -18.63
CA GLU A 211 -2.40 10.69 -17.32
C GLU A 211 -1.64 11.41 -16.20
N PHE A 212 -0.31 11.49 -16.32
CA PHE A 212 0.53 12.22 -15.39
C PHE A 212 0.23 13.72 -15.40
N ASP A 213 0.14 14.32 -16.58
CA ASP A 213 -0.17 15.74 -16.74
C ASP A 213 -1.57 16.06 -16.20
N ASP A 214 -2.54 15.20 -16.45
CA ASP A 214 -3.91 15.32 -15.93
C ASP A 214 -3.95 15.20 -14.40
N TYR A 215 -3.25 14.24 -13.84
CA TYR A 215 -3.14 14.02 -12.40
C TYR A 215 -2.47 15.21 -11.73
N TYR A 216 -1.31 15.64 -12.23
CA TYR A 216 -0.60 16.81 -11.66
C TYR A 216 -1.35 18.11 -11.86
N SER A 217 -2.05 18.29 -12.98
CA SER A 217 -2.90 19.48 -13.20
C SER A 217 -4.03 19.58 -12.18
N LYS A 218 -4.55 18.46 -11.72
CA LYS A 218 -5.58 18.39 -10.68
C LYS A 218 -5.00 18.59 -9.28
N ILE A 219 -3.87 17.95 -8.96
CA ILE A 219 -3.23 18.06 -7.63
C ILE A 219 -2.64 19.46 -7.39
N VAL A 220 -1.99 20.05 -8.36
CA VAL A 220 -1.39 21.41 -8.24
C VAL A 220 -2.50 22.48 -8.08
N ARG A 221 -3.71 22.22 -8.56
CA ARG A 221 -4.85 23.12 -8.36
C ARG A 221 -5.50 23.00 -7.01
N ASP A 222 -5.44 21.82 -6.36
CA ASP A 222 -6.31 21.51 -5.22
C ASP A 222 -5.65 21.57 -3.86
N ASP A 223 -4.54 22.02 -3.52
CA ASP A 223 -4.21 22.12 -2.10
C ASP A 223 -2.75 22.04 -1.65
N ARG A 224 -1.86 21.41 -2.43
CA ARG A 224 -0.48 21.29 -1.92
C ARG A 224 0.27 22.60 -1.95
N ALA A 225 0.02 23.44 -2.95
CA ALA A 225 0.69 24.75 -3.07
C ALA A 225 0.20 25.76 -2.01
N GLU A 226 -1.03 25.66 -1.55
CA GLU A 226 -1.56 26.54 -0.48
C GLU A 226 -1.21 26.02 0.92
N LYS A 227 -1.05 24.70 1.10
CA LYS A 227 -0.68 24.10 2.39
C LYS A 227 0.83 24.18 2.70
N PHE A 228 1.67 24.51 1.72
CA PHE A 228 3.11 24.71 1.88
C PHE A 228 3.54 26.17 1.88
N LYS A 229 2.61 27.12 1.83
CA LYS A 229 2.85 28.55 2.09
C LYS A 229 2.58 28.88 3.55
#